data_9d2e5029d2b429ef47618cf34e878b94
#
_entry.id   9d2e5029d2b429ef47618cf34e878b94
#
_cell.length_a   1.000
_cell.length_b   1.000
_cell.length_c   1.000
_cell.angle_alpha   90.00
_cell.angle_beta   90.00
_cell.angle_gamma   90.00
#
_symmetry.space_group_name_H-M   'P 1'
#
loop_
_entity.id
_entity.type
_entity.pdbx_description
1 polymer ?
#
loop_
_entity_poly.entity_id
_entity_poly.type
_entity_poly.pdbx_seq_one_letter_code
_entity_poly.pdbx_strand_id
1 'polypeptide(L)'
;MALPVVYGGPGRYVQGPGELSRQGRYLSWLGDSAYVLFDQGTKDRLFKQIVDGFQDDNLREPFFKIYNGPCTEAAVVEMAKEAQAEYCDMVVGIGGGKMLDIAKAVAHFAELPLCVCPTAASMDGPCSAISVLYHEDGSFDRYLMLEKNPDLVVVDTDVVAAAPLRMTVAGMGDALATYFEARSCVAARGTNEHGGTPGHLALVAAHACYDTLMECGVAAKRDLKKGRMSPAVERLIECNILLSGVGFESGGLALAHAIANGLTILPECGAMHGEAVAFGLVVQLRLERAPELAEVLEFCQ
;
A
#
# COMPACT_ATOMS: atom_id res chain seq x y z
N MET A 1 25.19 0.66 21.55
CA MET A 1 25.71 0.32 20.20
C MET A 1 24.87 1.10 19.21
N ALA A 2 25.45 1.54 18.09
CA ALA A 2 24.63 2.12 17.01
C ALA A 2 23.75 1.03 16.40
N LEU A 3 22.49 1.36 16.10
CA LEU A 3 21.59 0.45 15.39
C LEU A 3 22.06 0.25 13.95
N PRO A 4 21.85 -0.93 13.36
CA PRO A 4 22.15 -1.17 11.96
C PRO A 4 21.26 -0.33 11.04
N VAL A 5 21.73 -0.07 9.82
CA VAL A 5 20.87 0.39 8.75
C VAL A 5 20.04 -0.81 8.28
N VAL A 6 18.72 -0.67 8.29
CA VAL A 6 17.78 -1.70 7.80
C VAL A 6 16.93 -1.12 6.69
N TYR A 7 16.78 -1.88 5.63
CA TYR A 7 15.97 -1.54 4.46
C TYR A 7 15.05 -2.72 4.12
N GLY A 8 13.78 -2.42 3.85
CA GLY A 8 12.78 -3.35 3.32
C GLY A 8 12.12 -2.77 2.08
N GLY A 9 11.50 -3.65 1.31
CA GLY A 9 10.74 -3.30 0.13
C GLY A 9 10.24 -4.57 -0.56
N PRO A 10 9.29 -4.48 -1.51
CA PRO A 10 8.75 -5.66 -2.18
C PRO A 10 9.85 -6.41 -2.94
N GLY A 11 9.73 -7.73 -2.99
CA GLY A 11 10.65 -8.58 -3.74
C GLY A 11 10.71 -8.20 -5.22
N ARG A 12 9.55 -7.95 -5.82
CA ARG A 12 9.40 -7.32 -7.15
C ARG A 12 8.19 -6.40 -7.18
N TYR A 13 8.32 -5.35 -7.99
CA TYR A 13 7.25 -4.43 -8.33
C TYR A 13 7.04 -4.41 -9.84
N VAL A 14 5.80 -4.57 -10.27
CA VAL A 14 5.39 -4.55 -11.69
C VAL A 14 4.27 -3.54 -11.83
N GLN A 15 4.40 -2.61 -12.76
CA GLN A 15 3.38 -1.60 -13.04
C GLN A 15 3.19 -1.44 -14.54
N GLY A 16 1.95 -1.38 -14.96
CA GLY A 16 1.59 -1.09 -16.34
C GLY A 16 0.11 -1.32 -16.64
N PRO A 17 -0.37 -0.92 -17.82
CA PRO A 17 -1.76 -1.11 -18.21
C PRO A 17 -2.07 -2.59 -18.49
N GLY A 18 -3.19 -3.10 -17.98
CA GLY A 18 -3.67 -4.46 -18.21
C GLY A 18 -2.84 -5.56 -17.52
N GLU A 19 -2.03 -5.23 -16.51
CA GLU A 19 -1.15 -6.22 -15.85
C GLU A 19 -1.92 -7.20 -14.98
N LEU A 20 -3.12 -6.85 -14.49
CA LEU A 20 -3.98 -7.79 -13.76
C LEU A 20 -4.38 -8.99 -14.64
N SER A 21 -4.67 -8.76 -15.91
CA SER A 21 -5.03 -9.82 -16.87
C SER A 21 -3.83 -10.63 -17.35
N ARG A 22 -2.62 -10.26 -16.97
CA ARG A 22 -1.36 -10.91 -17.37
C ARG A 22 -0.50 -11.34 -16.20
N GLN A 23 -1.05 -11.28 -14.98
CA GLN A 23 -0.28 -11.51 -13.75
C GLN A 23 0.32 -12.94 -13.67
N GLY A 24 -0.28 -13.92 -14.35
CA GLY A 24 0.19 -15.32 -14.36
C GLY A 24 1.66 -15.45 -14.68
N ARG A 25 2.15 -14.70 -15.67
CA ARG A 25 3.57 -14.68 -16.05
C ARG A 25 4.53 -14.28 -14.94
N TYR A 26 4.02 -13.59 -13.90
CA TYR A 26 4.79 -13.20 -12.72
C TYR A 26 4.51 -14.13 -11.54
N LEU A 27 3.26 -14.60 -11.40
CA LEU A 27 2.86 -15.50 -10.34
C LEU A 27 3.60 -16.84 -10.40
N SER A 28 3.88 -17.35 -11.60
CA SER A 28 4.67 -18.56 -11.81
C SER A 28 6.09 -18.50 -11.18
N TRP A 29 6.56 -17.32 -10.77
CA TRP A 29 7.81 -17.21 -10.00
C TRP A 29 7.65 -17.55 -8.52
N LEU A 30 6.41 -17.52 -8.01
CA LEU A 30 6.09 -17.78 -6.60
C LEU A 30 5.64 -19.21 -6.36
N GLY A 31 4.94 -19.79 -7.34
CA GLY A 31 4.37 -21.14 -7.26
C GLY A 31 3.45 -21.43 -8.43
N ASP A 32 2.65 -22.48 -8.32
CA ASP A 32 1.71 -22.89 -9.36
C ASP A 32 0.23 -22.91 -8.91
N SER A 33 -0.04 -22.82 -7.60
CA SER A 33 -1.39 -22.91 -7.01
C SER A 33 -1.70 -21.72 -6.09
N ALA A 34 -2.60 -20.86 -6.51
CA ALA A 34 -2.91 -19.62 -5.82
C ALA A 34 -4.19 -19.69 -4.98
N TYR A 35 -4.11 -19.22 -3.73
CA TYR A 35 -5.26 -18.82 -2.92
C TYR A 35 -5.53 -17.34 -3.17
N VAL A 36 -6.61 -17.02 -3.90
CA VAL A 36 -6.88 -15.68 -4.42
C VAL A 36 -8.00 -15.01 -3.61
N LEU A 37 -7.64 -13.93 -2.93
CA LEU A 37 -8.51 -13.16 -2.05
C LEU A 37 -8.97 -11.86 -2.72
N PHE A 38 -10.28 -11.62 -2.71
CA PHE A 38 -10.89 -10.35 -3.12
C PHE A 38 -12.27 -10.17 -2.48
N ASP A 39 -12.76 -8.93 -2.45
CA ASP A 39 -14.11 -8.62 -1.99
C ASP A 39 -15.15 -8.72 -3.12
N GLN A 40 -16.44 -8.66 -2.76
CA GLN A 40 -17.53 -8.73 -3.73
C GLN A 40 -17.48 -7.58 -4.75
N GLY A 41 -17.13 -6.37 -4.30
CA GLY A 41 -17.03 -5.21 -5.20
C GLY A 41 -15.89 -5.34 -6.22
N THR A 42 -14.79 -5.93 -5.84
CA THR A 42 -13.68 -6.28 -6.73
C THR A 42 -14.10 -7.36 -7.72
N LYS A 43 -14.80 -8.42 -7.26
CA LYS A 43 -15.36 -9.44 -8.14
C LYS A 43 -16.27 -8.83 -9.20
N ASP A 44 -17.24 -8.02 -8.79
CA ASP A 44 -18.24 -7.46 -9.70
C ASP A 44 -17.63 -6.62 -10.82
N ARG A 45 -16.49 -5.99 -10.56
CA ARG A 45 -15.81 -5.11 -11.52
C ARG A 45 -14.71 -5.79 -12.32
N LEU A 46 -13.96 -6.71 -11.71
CA LEU A 46 -12.66 -7.16 -12.24
C LEU A 46 -12.58 -8.68 -12.43
N PHE A 47 -13.65 -9.45 -12.18
CA PHE A 47 -13.58 -10.92 -12.19
C PHE A 47 -13.04 -11.49 -13.50
N LYS A 48 -13.43 -10.90 -14.63
CA LYS A 48 -12.92 -11.35 -15.94
C LYS A 48 -11.39 -11.15 -16.03
N GLN A 49 -10.89 -9.96 -15.67
CA GLN A 49 -9.45 -9.69 -15.69
C GLN A 49 -8.68 -10.60 -14.72
N ILE A 50 -9.27 -10.86 -13.54
CA ILE A 50 -8.70 -11.78 -12.57
C ILE A 50 -8.56 -13.17 -13.16
N VAL A 51 -9.63 -13.73 -13.72
CA VAL A 51 -9.61 -15.07 -14.35
C VAL A 51 -8.64 -15.12 -15.53
N ASP A 52 -8.68 -14.13 -16.41
CA ASP A 52 -7.74 -14.06 -17.56
C ASP A 52 -6.29 -14.05 -17.07
N GLY A 53 -6.00 -13.41 -15.93
CA GLY A 53 -4.67 -13.34 -15.33
C GLY A 53 -4.12 -14.67 -14.81
N PHE A 54 -4.96 -15.68 -14.65
CA PHE A 54 -4.55 -17.03 -14.25
C PHE A 54 -4.52 -18.03 -15.44
N GLN A 55 -4.81 -17.59 -16.66
CA GLN A 55 -4.70 -18.39 -17.86
C GLN A 55 -3.23 -18.46 -18.33
N ASP A 56 -2.40 -19.14 -17.55
CA ASP A 56 -0.99 -19.42 -17.86
C ASP A 56 -0.76 -20.91 -17.66
N ASP A 57 -0.10 -21.57 -18.63
CA ASP A 57 0.12 -23.03 -18.63
C ASP A 57 0.96 -23.52 -17.43
N ASN A 58 1.63 -22.61 -16.73
CA ASN A 58 2.41 -22.92 -15.53
C ASN A 58 1.61 -22.79 -14.22
N LEU A 59 0.35 -22.37 -14.28
CA LEU A 59 -0.51 -22.21 -13.11
C LEU A 59 -1.63 -23.24 -13.13
N ARG A 60 -1.93 -23.80 -11.96
CA ARG A 60 -3.15 -24.58 -11.74
C ARG A 60 -4.37 -23.67 -11.60
N GLU A 61 -5.56 -24.25 -11.65
CA GLU A 61 -6.80 -23.52 -11.39
C GLU A 61 -6.74 -22.90 -9.97
N PRO A 62 -6.91 -21.58 -9.82
CA PRO A 62 -6.79 -20.92 -8.53
C PRO A 62 -7.99 -21.20 -7.64
N PHE A 63 -7.78 -21.22 -6.33
CA PHE A 63 -8.87 -21.20 -5.35
C PHE A 63 -9.31 -19.76 -5.07
N PHE A 64 -10.53 -19.41 -5.47
CA PHE A 64 -11.08 -18.06 -5.28
C PHE A 64 -11.85 -17.92 -3.97
N LYS A 65 -11.40 -17.02 -3.10
CA LYS A 65 -12.07 -16.66 -1.84
C LYS A 65 -12.61 -15.24 -1.88
N ILE A 66 -13.94 -15.11 -1.74
CA ILE A 66 -14.59 -13.81 -1.57
C ILE A 66 -14.75 -13.56 -0.08
N TYR A 67 -14.23 -12.43 0.39
CA TYR A 67 -14.36 -12.04 1.79
C TYR A 67 -14.70 -10.56 1.94
N ASN A 68 -15.72 -10.26 2.74
CA ASN A 68 -16.20 -8.88 2.95
C ASN A 68 -16.10 -8.43 4.41
N GLY A 69 -15.68 -9.32 5.32
CA GLY A 69 -15.54 -9.05 6.75
C GLY A 69 -14.37 -8.13 7.11
N PRO A 70 -14.20 -7.83 8.39
CA PRO A 70 -13.02 -7.12 8.90
C PRO A 70 -11.78 -8.01 8.85
N CYS A 71 -10.59 -7.39 8.87
CA CYS A 71 -9.32 -8.10 8.98
C CYS A 71 -9.09 -8.49 10.45
N THR A 72 -9.77 -9.55 10.92
CA THR A 72 -9.58 -10.08 12.28
C THR A 72 -8.60 -11.22 12.30
N GLU A 73 -7.88 -11.42 13.41
CA GLU A 73 -6.94 -12.54 13.53
C GLU A 73 -7.64 -13.90 13.33
N ALA A 74 -8.83 -14.07 13.91
CA ALA A 74 -9.59 -15.30 13.76
C ALA A 74 -9.91 -15.63 12.30
N ALA A 75 -10.39 -14.64 11.54
CA ALA A 75 -10.72 -14.82 10.13
C ALA A 75 -9.49 -15.11 9.26
N VAL A 76 -8.38 -14.40 9.46
CA VAL A 76 -7.17 -14.62 8.66
C VAL A 76 -6.50 -15.95 8.97
N VAL A 77 -6.52 -16.41 10.23
CA VAL A 77 -6.02 -17.75 10.62
C VAL A 77 -6.89 -18.87 10.03
N GLU A 78 -8.21 -18.70 9.98
CA GLU A 78 -9.11 -19.65 9.30
C GLU A 78 -8.81 -19.74 7.81
N MET A 79 -8.68 -18.58 7.12
CA MET A 79 -8.33 -18.54 5.71
C MET A 79 -6.94 -19.10 5.41
N ALA A 80 -5.97 -18.92 6.33
CA ALA A 80 -4.65 -19.53 6.19
C ALA A 80 -4.72 -21.06 6.23
N LYS A 81 -5.52 -21.63 7.15
CA LYS A 81 -5.76 -23.08 7.20
C LYS A 81 -6.50 -23.59 5.95
N GLU A 82 -7.45 -22.81 5.43
CA GLU A 82 -8.14 -23.15 4.19
C GLU A 82 -7.16 -23.17 3.00
N ALA A 83 -6.28 -22.18 2.87
CA ALA A 83 -5.27 -22.15 1.82
C ALA A 83 -4.33 -23.37 1.88
N GLN A 84 -3.93 -23.79 3.09
CA GLN A 84 -3.12 -24.99 3.29
C GLN A 84 -3.90 -26.29 2.96
N ALA A 85 -5.18 -26.37 3.34
CA ALA A 85 -6.04 -27.52 3.05
C ALA A 85 -6.31 -27.70 1.54
N GLU A 86 -6.38 -26.58 0.81
CA GLU A 86 -6.51 -26.56 -0.67
C GLU A 86 -5.16 -26.73 -1.41
N TYR A 87 -4.08 -26.99 -0.65
CA TYR A 87 -2.73 -27.19 -1.20
C TYR A 87 -2.27 -26.02 -2.06
N CYS A 88 -2.66 -24.79 -1.70
CA CYS A 88 -2.12 -23.60 -2.33
C CYS A 88 -0.68 -23.35 -1.87
N ASP A 89 0.15 -22.87 -2.77
CA ASP A 89 1.56 -22.57 -2.51
C ASP A 89 1.89 -21.08 -2.60
N MET A 90 0.88 -20.23 -2.86
CA MET A 90 0.96 -18.78 -2.76
C MET A 90 -0.39 -18.16 -2.38
N VAL A 91 -0.35 -16.94 -1.84
CA VAL A 91 -1.52 -16.08 -1.61
C VAL A 91 -1.47 -14.90 -2.57
N VAL A 92 -2.63 -14.59 -3.18
CA VAL A 92 -2.79 -13.42 -4.05
C VAL A 92 -3.92 -12.56 -3.51
N GLY A 93 -3.62 -11.33 -3.08
CA GLY A 93 -4.61 -10.36 -2.61
C GLY A 93 -4.93 -9.32 -3.67
N ILE A 94 -6.20 -9.19 -4.07
CA ILE A 94 -6.64 -8.24 -5.10
C ILE A 94 -7.70 -7.32 -4.50
N GLY A 95 -7.39 -6.04 -4.33
CA GLY A 95 -8.35 -5.11 -3.71
C GLY A 95 -7.75 -3.81 -3.21
N GLY A 96 -8.51 -3.11 -2.39
CA GLY A 96 -8.05 -1.95 -1.63
C GLY A 96 -7.29 -2.37 -0.37
N GLY A 97 -6.80 -1.39 0.41
CA GLY A 97 -5.92 -1.60 1.58
C GLY A 97 -6.38 -2.70 2.52
N LYS A 98 -7.67 -2.71 2.93
CA LYS A 98 -8.21 -3.77 3.79
C LYS A 98 -8.00 -5.17 3.22
N MET A 99 -8.24 -5.37 1.93
CA MET A 99 -8.07 -6.68 1.31
C MET A 99 -6.60 -7.07 1.21
N LEU A 100 -5.72 -6.11 0.97
CA LEU A 100 -4.28 -6.36 0.97
C LEU A 100 -3.77 -6.71 2.36
N ASP A 101 -4.27 -6.07 3.42
CA ASP A 101 -3.95 -6.43 4.81
C ASP A 101 -4.40 -7.85 5.14
N ILE A 102 -5.62 -8.24 4.73
CA ILE A 102 -6.10 -9.62 4.89
C ILE A 102 -5.17 -10.60 4.16
N ALA A 103 -4.81 -10.33 2.91
CA ALA A 103 -3.93 -11.21 2.13
C ALA A 103 -2.53 -11.33 2.75
N LYS A 104 -1.96 -10.22 3.25
CA LYS A 104 -0.70 -10.20 3.99
C LYS A 104 -0.75 -11.07 5.24
N ALA A 105 -1.80 -10.91 6.06
CA ALA A 105 -1.97 -11.69 7.27
C ALA A 105 -2.19 -13.18 6.96
N VAL A 106 -3.01 -13.51 5.95
CA VAL A 106 -3.23 -14.90 5.51
C VAL A 106 -1.92 -15.53 5.04
N ALA A 107 -1.14 -14.84 4.20
CA ALA A 107 0.15 -15.34 3.74
C ALA A 107 1.13 -15.58 4.90
N HIS A 108 1.15 -14.67 5.89
CA HIS A 108 1.97 -14.79 7.09
C HIS A 108 1.61 -16.04 7.89
N PHE A 109 0.32 -16.23 8.23
CA PHE A 109 -0.11 -17.39 9.04
C PHE A 109 -0.06 -18.70 8.26
N ALA A 110 -0.15 -18.67 6.94
CA ALA A 110 0.00 -19.85 6.08
C ALA A 110 1.47 -20.17 5.75
N GLU A 111 2.41 -19.26 6.06
CA GLU A 111 3.83 -19.33 5.67
C GLU A 111 4.03 -19.45 4.15
N LEU A 112 3.20 -18.73 3.38
CA LEU A 112 3.22 -18.77 1.92
C LEU A 112 3.79 -17.48 1.29
N PRO A 113 4.36 -17.56 0.08
CA PRO A 113 4.65 -16.40 -0.75
C PRO A 113 3.40 -15.53 -1.00
N LEU A 114 3.62 -14.22 -1.11
CA LEU A 114 2.56 -13.23 -1.25
C LEU A 114 2.70 -12.38 -2.51
N CYS A 115 1.63 -12.33 -3.30
CA CYS A 115 1.40 -11.31 -4.30
C CYS A 115 0.27 -10.38 -3.87
N VAL A 116 0.44 -9.07 -4.04
CA VAL A 116 -0.63 -8.08 -3.86
C VAL A 116 -0.89 -7.31 -5.15
N CYS A 117 -2.17 -7.13 -5.46
CA CYS A 117 -2.65 -6.39 -6.63
C CYS A 117 -3.58 -5.26 -6.15
N PRO A 118 -3.05 -4.06 -5.84
CA PRO A 118 -3.85 -2.94 -5.40
C PRO A 118 -4.79 -2.46 -6.51
N THR A 119 -6.05 -2.19 -6.14
CA THR A 119 -7.06 -1.65 -7.08
C THR A 119 -7.25 -0.14 -6.93
N ALA A 120 -6.51 0.50 -6.05
CA ALA A 120 -6.46 1.95 -5.84
C ALA A 120 -5.10 2.35 -5.28
N ALA A 121 -4.60 3.53 -5.63
CA ALA A 121 -3.39 4.13 -5.07
C ALA A 121 -3.76 5.12 -3.94
N SER A 122 -4.49 4.62 -2.93
CA SER A 122 -5.07 5.44 -1.86
C SER A 122 -4.19 5.57 -0.62
N MET A 123 -3.12 4.80 -0.55
CA MET A 123 -2.16 4.73 0.55
C MET A 123 -0.91 3.96 0.10
N ASP A 124 0.12 4.01 0.88
CA ASP A 124 1.42 3.41 0.60
C ASP A 124 1.60 1.96 1.12
N GLY A 125 0.60 1.44 1.85
CA GLY A 125 0.60 0.10 2.41
C GLY A 125 0.87 -1.08 1.46
N PRO A 126 0.55 -1.04 0.14
CA PRO A 126 0.72 -2.23 -0.70
C PRO A 126 2.13 -2.82 -0.70
N CYS A 127 3.17 -2.00 -0.58
CA CYS A 127 4.57 -2.45 -0.59
C CYS A 127 5.11 -2.83 0.79
N SER A 128 4.39 -2.55 1.89
CA SER A 128 4.91 -2.69 3.25
C SER A 128 4.79 -4.09 3.84
N ALA A 129 5.64 -4.39 4.82
CA ALA A 129 5.58 -5.58 5.68
C ALA A 129 4.68 -5.35 6.91
N ILE A 130 3.60 -4.60 6.74
CA ILE A 130 2.64 -4.28 7.79
C ILE A 130 1.24 -4.66 7.35
N SER A 131 0.47 -5.27 8.24
CA SER A 131 -0.97 -5.50 8.08
C SER A 131 -1.69 -4.95 9.31
N VAL A 132 -2.85 -4.34 9.11
CA VAL A 132 -3.67 -3.80 10.21
C VAL A 132 -4.73 -4.80 10.58
N LEU A 133 -4.73 -5.23 11.85
CA LEU A 133 -5.75 -6.11 12.41
C LEU A 133 -6.78 -5.29 13.19
N TYR A 134 -8.02 -5.79 13.16
CA TYR A 134 -9.18 -5.17 13.79
C TYR A 134 -9.92 -6.18 14.66
N HIS A 135 -10.67 -5.70 15.63
CA HIS A 135 -11.66 -6.49 16.34
C HIS A 135 -12.91 -6.72 15.49
N GLU A 136 -13.78 -7.65 15.91
CA GLU A 136 -15.04 -7.96 15.22
C GLU A 136 -16.00 -6.77 15.09
N ASP A 137 -15.91 -5.81 16.00
CA ASP A 137 -16.68 -4.57 15.98
C ASP A 137 -16.11 -3.50 15.04
N GLY A 138 -14.97 -3.81 14.36
CA GLY A 138 -14.28 -2.92 13.45
C GLY A 138 -13.34 -1.92 14.12
N SER A 139 -13.18 -1.96 15.44
CA SER A 139 -12.18 -1.15 16.14
C SER A 139 -10.76 -1.66 15.87
N PHE A 140 -9.78 -0.75 15.89
CA PHE A 140 -8.37 -1.10 15.73
C PHE A 140 -7.91 -2.06 16.83
N ASP A 141 -7.25 -3.16 16.47
CA ASP A 141 -6.59 -4.08 17.41
C ASP A 141 -5.10 -3.77 17.47
N ARG A 142 -4.36 -4.09 16.43
CA ARG A 142 -2.91 -3.90 16.39
C ARG A 142 -2.35 -3.90 14.95
N TYR A 143 -1.11 -3.46 14.84
CA TYR A 143 -0.28 -3.75 13.66
C TYR A 143 0.32 -5.15 13.77
N LEU A 144 0.14 -5.96 12.73
CA LEU A 144 0.86 -7.20 12.52
C LEU A 144 2.11 -6.87 11.69
N MET A 145 3.27 -6.88 12.35
CA MET A 145 4.56 -6.69 11.68
C MET A 145 4.97 -8.01 11.03
N LEU A 146 5.19 -8.01 9.74
CA LEU A 146 5.56 -9.19 8.97
C LEU A 146 7.08 -9.30 8.88
N GLU A 147 7.59 -10.53 8.73
CA GLU A 147 9.05 -10.77 8.59
C GLU A 147 9.59 -10.27 7.24
N LYS A 148 8.75 -10.19 6.23
CA LYS A 148 9.11 -9.75 4.88
C LYS A 148 8.00 -8.94 4.21
N ASN A 149 8.40 -8.07 3.29
CA ASN A 149 7.50 -7.39 2.39
C ASN A 149 6.86 -8.38 1.40
N PRO A 150 5.79 -8.02 0.66
CA PRO A 150 5.25 -8.84 -0.40
C PRO A 150 6.33 -9.31 -1.39
N ASP A 151 6.30 -10.57 -1.77
CA ASP A 151 7.24 -11.12 -2.75
C ASP A 151 7.02 -10.50 -4.13
N LEU A 152 5.77 -10.11 -4.44
CA LEU A 152 5.37 -9.50 -5.68
C LEU A 152 4.27 -8.46 -5.46
N VAL A 153 4.41 -7.31 -6.09
CA VAL A 153 3.37 -6.27 -6.19
C VAL A 153 3.07 -6.06 -7.66
N VAL A 154 1.81 -6.30 -8.08
CA VAL A 154 1.36 -6.09 -9.47
C VAL A 154 0.34 -4.98 -9.52
N VAL A 155 0.68 -3.89 -10.17
CA VAL A 155 -0.15 -2.68 -10.29
C VAL A 155 -0.64 -2.55 -11.73
N ASP A 156 -1.93 -2.83 -11.92
CA ASP A 156 -2.62 -2.52 -13.17
C ASP A 156 -3.04 -1.06 -13.17
N THR A 157 -2.37 -0.24 -13.96
CA THR A 157 -2.59 1.19 -13.97
C THR A 157 -3.95 1.59 -14.52
N ASP A 158 -4.56 0.79 -15.41
CA ASP A 158 -5.94 1.03 -15.87
C ASP A 158 -6.94 0.79 -14.74
N VAL A 159 -6.73 -0.26 -13.93
CA VAL A 159 -7.57 -0.56 -12.75
C VAL A 159 -7.45 0.53 -11.69
N VAL A 160 -6.23 0.91 -11.36
CA VAL A 160 -5.97 1.95 -10.34
C VAL A 160 -6.49 3.31 -10.78
N ALA A 161 -6.32 3.69 -12.03
CA ALA A 161 -6.81 4.95 -12.56
C ALA A 161 -8.35 5.03 -12.64
N ALA A 162 -9.03 3.88 -12.71
CA ALA A 162 -10.49 3.80 -12.69
C ALA A 162 -11.09 3.91 -11.27
N ALA A 163 -10.25 3.89 -10.22
CA ALA A 163 -10.71 4.09 -8.85
C ALA A 163 -11.26 5.52 -8.63
N PRO A 164 -12.14 5.72 -7.63
CA PRO A 164 -12.60 7.06 -7.29
C PRO A 164 -11.44 8.04 -7.07
N LEU A 165 -11.48 9.20 -7.72
CA LEU A 165 -10.39 10.20 -7.67
C LEU A 165 -9.98 10.57 -6.23
N ARG A 166 -10.95 10.63 -5.30
CA ARG A 166 -10.66 10.90 -3.88
C ARG A 166 -9.66 9.91 -3.29
N MET A 167 -9.71 8.63 -3.71
CA MET A 167 -8.76 7.61 -3.24
C MET A 167 -7.33 7.96 -3.68
N THR A 168 -7.13 8.27 -4.95
CA THR A 168 -5.80 8.65 -5.44
C THR A 168 -5.30 9.96 -4.80
N VAL A 169 -6.20 10.94 -4.58
CA VAL A 169 -5.85 12.19 -3.89
C VAL A 169 -5.50 11.94 -2.42
N ALA A 170 -6.19 11.01 -1.75
CA ALA A 170 -5.79 10.60 -0.40
C ALA A 170 -4.39 9.99 -0.40
N GLY A 171 -4.07 9.10 -1.37
CA GLY A 171 -2.72 8.58 -1.53
C GLY A 171 -1.65 9.65 -1.81
N MET A 172 -2.00 10.74 -2.51
CA MET A 172 -1.09 11.89 -2.64
C MET A 172 -0.81 12.55 -1.29
N GLY A 173 -1.82 12.63 -0.41
CA GLY A 173 -1.67 13.19 0.94
C GLY A 173 -0.78 12.33 1.82
N ASP A 174 -0.89 11.02 1.70
CA ASP A 174 -0.06 10.01 2.36
C ASP A 174 1.39 10.12 1.89
N ALA A 175 1.59 10.02 0.59
CA ALA A 175 2.89 10.11 -0.07
C ALA A 175 3.61 11.45 0.18
N LEU A 176 2.87 12.54 0.35
CA LEU A 176 3.44 13.85 0.64
C LEU A 176 4.14 13.90 2.01
N ALA A 177 3.65 13.15 3.00
CA ALA A 177 4.23 13.11 4.33
C ALA A 177 5.55 12.33 4.37
N THR A 178 5.72 11.34 3.50
CA THR A 178 6.84 10.39 3.50
C THR A 178 8.22 11.07 3.60
N TYR A 179 8.47 12.10 2.77
CA TYR A 179 9.75 12.81 2.80
C TYR A 179 10.00 13.54 4.12
N PHE A 180 8.98 14.25 4.60
CA PHE A 180 9.13 15.07 5.79
C PHE A 180 9.27 14.23 7.06
N GLU A 181 8.55 13.13 7.14
CA GLU A 181 8.64 12.22 8.27
C GLU A 181 9.97 11.45 8.29
N ALA A 182 10.44 10.93 7.15
CA ALA A 182 11.76 10.30 7.05
C ALA A 182 12.89 11.29 7.46
N ARG A 183 12.80 12.55 7.01
CA ARG A 183 13.72 13.62 7.41
C ARG A 183 13.69 13.86 8.92
N SER A 184 12.51 13.93 9.52
CA SER A 184 12.35 14.15 10.96
C SER A 184 12.80 12.94 11.77
N CYS A 185 12.54 11.72 11.30
CA CYS A 185 13.02 10.48 11.91
C CYS A 185 14.55 10.46 11.99
N VAL A 186 15.23 10.80 10.88
CA VAL A 186 16.71 10.90 10.85
C VAL A 186 17.22 11.99 11.81
N ALA A 187 16.60 13.19 11.80
CA ALA A 187 16.99 14.27 12.67
C ALA A 187 16.85 13.93 14.17
N ALA A 188 15.81 13.16 14.51
CA ALA A 188 15.56 12.65 15.85
C ALA A 188 16.41 11.43 16.21
N ARG A 189 17.21 10.88 15.29
CA ARG A 189 17.88 9.59 15.44
C ARG A 189 16.91 8.45 15.77
N GLY A 190 15.71 8.51 15.20
CA GLY A 190 14.68 7.50 15.35
C GLY A 190 15.00 6.21 14.59
N THR A 191 14.13 5.23 14.77
CA THR A 191 14.14 3.97 14.03
C THR A 191 13.08 3.99 12.93
N ASN A 192 13.34 3.27 11.84
CA ASN A 192 12.35 2.98 10.83
C ASN A 192 11.45 1.81 11.28
N GLU A 193 10.46 1.45 10.46
CA GLU A 193 9.47 0.41 10.79
C GLU A 193 10.09 -1.01 10.87
N HIS A 194 11.30 -1.19 10.37
CA HIS A 194 12.08 -2.43 10.51
C HIS A 194 12.97 -2.46 11.77
N GLY A 195 12.87 -1.46 12.66
CA GLY A 195 13.66 -1.37 13.89
C GLY A 195 15.12 -0.98 13.70
N GLY A 196 15.51 -0.57 12.51
CA GLY A 196 16.85 -0.07 12.19
C GLY A 196 16.90 1.43 11.97
N THR A 197 18.09 1.96 11.65
CA THR A 197 18.21 3.37 11.24
C THR A 197 17.89 3.52 9.75
N PRO A 198 17.24 4.64 9.35
CA PRO A 198 17.01 4.96 7.94
C PRO A 198 18.29 4.96 7.12
N GLY A 199 18.27 4.24 5.99
CA GLY A 199 19.38 4.21 5.05
C GLY A 199 19.30 5.29 3.98
N HIS A 200 20.39 5.53 3.25
CA HIS A 200 20.42 6.53 2.18
C HIS A 200 19.39 6.23 1.07
N LEU A 201 19.19 4.95 0.70
CA LEU A 201 18.21 4.56 -0.30
C LEU A 201 16.79 4.96 0.08
N ALA A 202 16.40 4.76 1.35
CA ALA A 202 15.09 5.16 1.85
C ALA A 202 14.87 6.68 1.74
N LEU A 203 15.89 7.46 2.08
CA LEU A 203 15.82 8.94 1.98
C LEU A 203 15.75 9.40 0.52
N VAL A 204 16.45 8.73 -0.39
CA VAL A 204 16.34 9.03 -1.84
C VAL A 204 14.94 8.70 -2.35
N ALA A 205 14.37 7.55 -1.96
CA ALA A 205 13.00 7.19 -2.34
C ALA A 205 11.97 8.19 -1.78
N ALA A 206 12.10 8.57 -0.50
CA ALA A 206 11.22 9.56 0.14
C ALA A 206 11.32 10.95 -0.54
N HIS A 207 12.51 11.39 -0.88
CA HIS A 207 12.71 12.67 -1.59
C HIS A 207 12.14 12.60 -3.02
N ALA A 208 12.39 11.51 -3.75
CA ALA A 208 11.82 11.31 -5.08
C ALA A 208 10.28 11.28 -5.06
N CYS A 209 9.68 10.79 -3.95
CA CYS A 209 8.24 10.84 -3.74
C CYS A 209 7.74 12.29 -3.72
N TYR A 210 8.36 13.16 -2.89
CA TYR A 210 8.04 14.58 -2.82
C TYR A 210 8.21 15.28 -4.18
N ASP A 211 9.37 15.12 -4.83
CA ASP A 211 9.64 15.72 -6.13
C ASP A 211 8.60 15.30 -7.18
N THR A 212 8.23 14.02 -7.22
CA THR A 212 7.23 13.50 -8.16
C THR A 212 5.87 14.14 -7.94
N LEU A 213 5.44 14.31 -6.68
CA LEU A 213 4.18 14.98 -6.36
C LEU A 213 4.20 16.44 -6.82
N MET A 214 5.26 17.19 -6.52
CA MET A 214 5.38 18.60 -6.93
C MET A 214 5.43 18.76 -8.46
N GLU A 215 6.15 17.90 -9.16
CA GLU A 215 6.28 17.95 -10.62
C GLU A 215 5.00 17.58 -11.36
N CYS A 216 4.32 16.50 -10.94
CA CYS A 216 3.24 15.94 -11.77
C CYS A 216 1.90 15.73 -11.06
N GLY A 217 1.82 15.85 -9.72
CA GLY A 217 0.61 15.53 -8.97
C GLY A 217 -0.64 16.28 -9.42
N VAL A 218 -0.55 17.60 -9.58
CA VAL A 218 -1.67 18.44 -10.06
C VAL A 218 -2.08 18.07 -11.49
N ALA A 219 -1.10 17.79 -12.36
CA ALA A 219 -1.37 17.39 -13.75
C ALA A 219 -2.04 16.01 -13.79
N ALA A 220 -1.57 15.06 -13.00
CA ALA A 220 -2.14 13.73 -12.88
C ALA A 220 -3.58 13.77 -12.32
N LYS A 221 -3.83 14.53 -11.24
CA LYS A 221 -5.19 14.77 -10.69
C LYS A 221 -6.15 15.30 -11.75
N ARG A 222 -5.69 16.27 -12.58
CA ARG A 222 -6.49 16.83 -13.68
C ARG A 222 -6.77 15.81 -14.78
N ASP A 223 -5.81 14.96 -15.12
CA ASP A 223 -5.93 13.95 -16.15
C ASP A 223 -6.86 12.82 -15.70
N LEU A 224 -6.72 12.33 -14.46
CA LEU A 224 -7.62 11.35 -13.85
C LEU A 224 -9.07 11.86 -13.80
N LYS A 225 -9.29 13.13 -13.45
CA LYS A 225 -10.63 13.75 -13.47
C LYS A 225 -11.29 13.71 -14.86
N LYS A 226 -10.49 13.63 -15.92
CA LYS A 226 -10.94 13.52 -17.32
C LYS A 226 -10.96 12.07 -17.83
N GLY A 227 -10.66 11.08 -16.97
CA GLY A 227 -10.55 9.67 -17.37
C GLY A 227 -9.38 9.42 -18.33
N ARG A 228 -8.31 10.20 -18.25
CA ARG A 228 -7.17 10.12 -19.17
C ARG A 228 -5.94 9.56 -18.49
N MET A 229 -5.43 8.46 -19.03
CA MET A 229 -4.09 7.99 -18.70
C MET A 229 -3.03 8.89 -19.34
N SER A 230 -2.00 9.24 -18.58
CA SER A 230 -0.87 10.05 -19.05
C SER A 230 0.40 9.64 -18.30
N PRO A 231 1.60 10.01 -18.79
CA PRO A 231 2.84 9.78 -18.05
C PRO A 231 2.84 10.37 -16.62
N ALA A 232 2.10 11.46 -16.40
CA ALA A 232 1.94 12.03 -15.07
C ALA A 232 1.12 11.11 -14.15
N VAL A 233 0.08 10.46 -14.66
CA VAL A 233 -0.74 9.50 -13.90
C VAL A 233 0.09 8.25 -13.56
N GLU A 234 0.85 7.71 -14.52
CA GLU A 234 1.73 6.56 -14.29
C GLU A 234 2.76 6.85 -13.18
N ARG A 235 3.42 8.01 -13.26
CA ARG A 235 4.38 8.44 -12.23
C ARG A 235 3.71 8.66 -10.87
N LEU A 236 2.50 9.19 -10.84
CA LEU A 236 1.75 9.38 -9.59
C LEU A 236 1.38 8.04 -8.95
N ILE A 237 0.97 7.04 -9.72
CA ILE A 237 0.67 5.69 -9.22
C ILE A 237 1.91 5.07 -8.60
N GLU A 238 3.05 5.11 -9.29
CA GLU A 238 4.34 4.66 -8.76
C GLU A 238 4.72 5.39 -7.48
N CYS A 239 4.52 6.70 -7.46
CA CYS A 239 4.80 7.55 -6.30
C CYS A 239 3.99 7.12 -5.08
N ASN A 240 2.65 7.02 -5.21
CA ASN A 240 1.76 6.71 -4.11
C ASN A 240 1.95 5.28 -3.57
N ILE A 241 2.36 4.31 -4.41
CA ILE A 241 2.44 2.90 -4.04
C ILE A 241 3.89 2.49 -3.72
N LEU A 242 4.84 2.75 -4.63
CA LEU A 242 6.20 2.25 -4.49
C LEU A 242 7.10 3.21 -3.74
N LEU A 243 7.23 4.47 -4.22
CA LEU A 243 8.17 5.42 -3.62
C LEU A 243 7.77 5.76 -2.18
N SER A 244 6.46 5.98 -1.95
CA SER A 244 5.94 6.21 -0.62
C SER A 244 6.07 4.95 0.25
N GLY A 245 5.69 3.77 -0.27
CA GLY A 245 5.76 2.51 0.46
C GLY A 245 7.17 2.17 0.96
N VAL A 246 8.17 2.30 0.09
CA VAL A 246 9.59 2.11 0.47
C VAL A 246 10.08 3.24 1.35
N GLY A 247 9.68 4.47 1.03
CA GLY A 247 10.11 5.68 1.71
C GLY A 247 9.67 5.74 3.17
N PHE A 248 8.39 5.43 3.47
CA PHE A 248 7.91 5.47 4.85
C PHE A 248 8.47 4.31 5.67
N GLU A 249 8.39 3.09 5.15
CA GLU A 249 8.74 1.90 5.92
C GLU A 249 10.23 1.85 6.26
N SER A 250 11.09 2.18 5.31
CA SER A 250 12.54 2.20 5.49
C SER A 250 13.09 3.56 5.93
N GLY A 251 12.32 4.64 5.79
CA GLY A 251 12.67 6.01 6.21
C GLY A 251 12.18 6.38 7.61
N GLY A 252 11.11 5.71 8.08
CA GLY A 252 10.49 5.93 9.36
C GLY A 252 9.40 7.00 9.33
N LEU A 253 8.51 6.91 10.31
CA LEU A 253 7.37 7.79 10.53
C LEU A 253 7.68 8.86 11.60
N ALA A 254 6.81 9.86 11.70
CA ALA A 254 6.93 10.93 12.68
C ALA A 254 5.54 11.46 13.12
N LEU A 255 5.39 12.76 13.21
CA LEU A 255 4.20 13.37 13.80
C LEU A 255 2.97 13.30 12.90
N ALA A 256 3.13 13.32 11.56
CA ALA A 256 2.01 13.28 10.63
C ALA A 256 1.16 12.02 10.82
N HIS A 257 1.78 10.85 10.78
CA HIS A 257 1.11 9.57 11.05
C HIS A 257 0.66 9.42 12.51
N ALA A 258 1.41 9.93 13.48
CA ALA A 258 0.97 9.92 14.89
C ALA A 258 -0.35 10.68 15.08
N ILE A 259 -0.51 11.83 14.42
CA ILE A 259 -1.75 12.61 14.43
C ILE A 259 -2.86 11.86 13.68
N ALA A 260 -2.56 11.32 12.49
CA ALA A 260 -3.53 10.56 11.71
C ALA A 260 -4.09 9.38 12.51
N ASN A 261 -3.23 8.63 13.18
CA ASN A 261 -3.62 7.52 14.06
C ASN A 261 -4.50 8.00 15.23
N GLY A 262 -4.17 9.15 15.82
CA GLY A 262 -4.99 9.76 16.86
C GLY A 262 -6.39 10.16 16.37
N LEU A 263 -6.52 10.62 15.13
CA LEU A 263 -7.80 11.01 14.53
C LEU A 263 -8.75 9.83 14.30
N THR A 264 -8.24 8.60 14.17
CA THR A 264 -9.09 7.40 13.99
C THR A 264 -9.98 7.11 15.20
N ILE A 265 -9.64 7.66 16.39
CA ILE A 265 -10.43 7.49 17.62
C ILE A 265 -11.70 8.36 17.59
N LEU A 266 -11.77 9.39 16.72
CA LEU A 266 -12.89 10.29 16.62
C LEU A 266 -13.96 9.71 15.68
N PRO A 267 -15.16 9.33 16.20
CA PRO A 267 -16.21 8.70 15.37
C PRO A 267 -16.70 9.61 14.23
N GLU A 268 -16.59 10.93 14.40
CA GLU A 268 -17.01 11.92 13.42
C GLU A 268 -15.96 12.15 12.32
N CYS A 269 -14.75 11.61 12.47
CA CYS A 269 -13.71 11.75 11.48
C CYS A 269 -13.96 10.83 10.29
N GLY A 270 -14.64 11.34 9.26
CA GLY A 270 -14.85 10.64 7.98
C GLY A 270 -13.68 10.78 6.98
N ALA A 271 -12.49 11.16 7.45
CA ALA A 271 -11.32 11.31 6.61
C ALA A 271 -10.75 9.95 6.18
N MET A 272 -10.28 9.86 4.95
CA MET A 272 -9.44 8.73 4.52
C MET A 272 -8.05 8.84 5.17
N HIS A 273 -7.33 7.73 5.27
CA HIS A 273 -6.01 7.69 5.91
C HIS A 273 -5.09 8.81 5.41
N GLY A 274 -4.85 8.89 4.11
CA GLY A 274 -3.95 9.92 3.55
C GLY A 274 -4.47 11.36 3.70
N GLU A 275 -5.80 11.58 3.81
CA GLU A 275 -6.35 12.90 4.14
C GLU A 275 -6.00 13.27 5.59
N ALA A 276 -6.07 12.33 6.52
CA ALA A 276 -5.67 12.53 7.92
C ALA A 276 -4.15 12.72 8.04
N VAL A 277 -3.35 11.97 7.27
CA VAL A 277 -1.89 12.12 7.21
C VAL A 277 -1.50 13.49 6.66
N ALA A 278 -2.14 13.97 5.58
CA ALA A 278 -1.90 15.31 5.04
C ALA A 278 -2.20 16.41 6.06
N PHE A 279 -3.30 16.28 6.82
CA PHE A 279 -3.59 17.18 7.93
C PHE A 279 -2.49 17.15 9.00
N GLY A 280 -2.08 15.95 9.42
CA GLY A 280 -1.00 15.73 10.38
C GLY A 280 0.33 16.33 9.89
N LEU A 281 0.63 16.22 8.59
CA LEU A 281 1.80 16.83 7.99
C LEU A 281 1.80 18.35 8.10
N VAL A 282 0.69 19.01 7.82
CA VAL A 282 0.58 20.47 7.99
C VAL A 282 0.86 20.90 9.43
N VAL A 283 0.35 20.13 10.41
CA VAL A 283 0.65 20.37 11.84
C VAL A 283 2.13 20.16 12.13
N GLN A 284 2.73 19.07 11.64
CA GLN A 284 4.16 18.78 11.80
C GLN A 284 5.02 19.91 11.25
N LEU A 285 4.82 20.31 10.00
CA LEU A 285 5.60 21.38 9.35
C LEU A 285 5.45 22.72 10.06
N ARG A 286 4.26 23.00 10.61
CA ARG A 286 4.02 24.20 11.40
C ARG A 286 4.82 24.20 12.69
N LEU A 287 4.87 23.07 13.41
CA LEU A 287 5.63 22.92 14.65
C LEU A 287 7.14 22.97 14.40
N GLU A 288 7.61 22.35 13.34
CA GLU A 288 9.02 22.35 12.91
C GLU A 288 9.47 23.71 12.34
N ARG A 289 8.54 24.62 12.05
CA ARG A 289 8.79 25.89 11.33
C ARG A 289 9.45 25.63 9.97
N ALA A 290 9.03 24.56 9.30
CA ALA A 290 9.60 24.14 8.03
C ALA A 290 9.34 25.21 6.94
N PRO A 291 10.35 25.56 6.14
CA PRO A 291 10.19 26.55 5.08
C PRO A 291 9.22 26.11 3.97
N GLU A 292 9.06 24.78 3.79
CA GLU A 292 8.19 24.17 2.78
C GLU A 292 6.70 24.25 3.11
N LEU A 293 6.31 24.70 4.32
CA LEU A 293 4.90 24.74 4.73
C LEU A 293 4.01 25.51 3.75
N ALA A 294 4.48 26.62 3.19
CA ALA A 294 3.68 27.42 2.26
C ALA A 294 3.43 26.66 0.94
N GLU A 295 4.43 25.99 0.41
CA GLU A 295 4.34 25.17 -0.80
C GLU A 295 3.42 23.95 -0.60
N VAL A 296 3.54 23.27 0.53
CA VAL A 296 2.67 22.14 0.90
C VAL A 296 1.20 22.59 1.03
N LEU A 297 0.94 23.74 1.64
CA LEU A 297 -0.41 24.28 1.74
C LEU A 297 -1.00 24.66 0.37
N GLU A 298 -0.19 25.17 -0.55
CA GLU A 298 -0.61 25.46 -1.93
C GLU A 298 -0.93 24.17 -2.68
N PHE A 299 -0.10 23.13 -2.53
CA PHE A 299 -0.33 21.82 -3.15
C PHE A 299 -1.61 21.14 -2.67
N CYS A 300 -1.99 21.32 -1.41
CA CYS A 300 -3.20 20.72 -0.80
C CYS A 300 -4.52 21.41 -1.20
N GLN A 301 -4.50 22.51 -1.96
CA GLN A 301 -5.70 23.21 -2.44
C GLN A 301 -6.22 22.60 -3.76
#